data_5230ad1be62f63e366549848a976d371
#
_entry.id   5230ad1be62f63e366549848a976d371
#
_cell.length_a   1.000
_cell.length_b   1.000
_cell.length_c   1.000
_cell.angle_alpha   90.00
_cell.angle_beta   90.00
_cell.angle_gamma   90.00
#
_symmetry.space_group_name_H-M   'P 1'
#
loop_
_entity.id
_entity.type
_entity.pdbx_description
1 polymer ?
#
loop_
_entity_poly.entity_id
_entity_poly.type
_entity_poly.pdbx_seq_one_letter_code
_entity_poly.pdbx_strand_id
1 'polypeptide(L)'
;MALALNVFQTVPFVAPTSPVGIYTAPVGYTGVVLLAQAANIGNTTQTVSFSHQRSVAGVAVTTEIIKDLPIEASDTANLLPGKLVLETNDILVLSASNATDIKFLGSILETLN
;
A
#
# COMPACT_ATOMS: atom_id res chain seq x y z
N MET A 1 3.41 -13.87 26.93
CA MET A 1 3.81 -14.02 25.53
C MET A 1 4.77 -12.90 25.16
N ALA A 2 5.89 -13.23 24.54
CA ALA A 2 6.86 -12.23 24.10
C ALA A 2 6.44 -11.64 22.76
N LEU A 3 6.58 -10.32 22.62
CA LEU A 3 6.36 -9.65 21.35
C LEU A 3 7.61 -9.82 20.48
N ALA A 4 7.42 -10.05 19.19
CA ALA A 4 8.52 -10.10 18.24
C ALA A 4 9.11 -8.69 18.06
N LEU A 5 10.46 -8.57 18.06
CA LEU A 5 11.12 -7.29 17.83
C LEU A 5 10.92 -6.83 16.39
N ASN A 6 11.03 -7.73 15.44
CA ASN A 6 10.86 -7.46 14.03
C ASN A 6 9.94 -8.51 13.41
N VAL A 7 9.02 -8.08 12.58
CA VAL A 7 8.09 -8.95 11.86
C VAL A 7 8.08 -8.53 10.41
N PHE A 8 8.26 -9.49 9.50
CA PHE A 8 8.16 -9.23 8.06
C PHE A 8 6.78 -9.65 7.59
N GLN A 9 6.09 -8.75 6.88
CA GLN A 9 4.76 -8.98 6.33
C GLN A 9 4.78 -8.89 4.81
N THR A 10 4.06 -9.79 4.14
CA THR A 10 3.77 -9.69 2.72
C THR A 10 2.29 -9.37 2.57
N VAL A 11 1.97 -8.34 1.80
CA VAL A 11 0.60 -7.87 1.63
C VAL A 11 0.21 -8.00 0.16
N PRO A 12 -0.46 -9.09 -0.22
CA PRO A 12 -1.06 -9.21 -1.55
C PRO A 12 -2.47 -8.62 -1.55
N PHE A 13 -2.86 -7.96 -2.62
CA PHE A 13 -4.20 -7.38 -2.69
C PHE A 13 -4.62 -7.15 -4.14
N VAL A 14 -5.89 -7.41 -4.44
CA VAL A 14 -6.48 -7.03 -5.74
C VAL A 14 -7.09 -5.65 -5.56
N ALA A 15 -6.62 -4.67 -6.33
CA ALA A 15 -7.05 -3.29 -6.15
C ALA A 15 -8.50 -3.11 -6.57
N PRO A 16 -9.36 -2.58 -5.69
CA PRO A 16 -10.76 -2.30 -6.02
C PRO A 16 -10.87 -0.93 -6.70
N THR A 17 -12.06 -0.62 -7.21
CA THR A 17 -12.32 0.68 -7.85
C THR A 17 -12.55 1.80 -6.85
N SER A 18 -12.89 1.48 -5.61
CA SER A 18 -13.01 2.48 -4.54
C SER A 18 -11.81 2.37 -3.60
N PRO A 19 -11.27 3.49 -3.10
CA PRO A 19 -10.12 3.43 -2.20
C PRO A 19 -10.39 2.58 -0.96
N VAL A 20 -9.43 1.72 -0.60
CA VAL A 20 -9.52 0.83 0.55
C VAL A 20 -8.18 0.79 1.27
N GLY A 21 -8.22 0.75 2.61
CA GLY A 21 -7.03 0.52 3.42
C GLY A 21 -6.60 -0.93 3.29
N ILE A 22 -5.36 -1.14 2.85
CA ILE A 22 -4.83 -2.50 2.64
C ILE A 22 -3.86 -2.92 3.73
N TYR A 23 -3.35 -1.97 4.49
CA TYR A 23 -2.43 -2.24 5.59
C TYR A 23 -2.50 -1.09 6.60
N THR A 24 -2.52 -1.44 7.88
CA THR A 24 -2.46 -0.48 8.99
C THR A 24 -1.28 -0.86 9.87
N ALA A 25 -0.40 0.09 10.16
CA ALA A 25 0.72 -0.15 11.07
C ALA A 25 0.18 -0.44 12.48
N PRO A 26 0.55 -1.59 13.08
CA PRO A 26 -0.04 -2.00 14.35
C PRO A 26 0.42 -1.14 15.52
N VAL A 27 -0.38 -1.11 16.57
CA VAL A 27 -0.05 -0.40 17.81
C VAL A 27 1.21 -1.02 18.40
N GLY A 28 2.16 -0.17 18.80
CA GLY A 28 3.44 -0.60 19.37
C GLY A 28 4.51 -0.89 18.35
N TYR A 29 4.20 -0.76 17.05
CA TYR A 29 5.15 -1.02 15.97
C TYR A 29 5.28 0.17 15.03
N THR A 30 6.45 0.27 14.43
CA THR A 30 6.70 1.14 13.26
C THR A 30 6.80 0.23 12.05
N GLY A 31 6.09 0.55 10.98
CA GLY A 31 6.18 -0.19 9.73
C GLY A 31 7.13 0.49 8.76
N VAL A 32 7.97 -0.29 8.08
CA VAL A 32 8.82 0.22 7.00
C VAL A 32 8.42 -0.52 5.72
N VAL A 33 7.89 0.22 4.76
CA VAL A 33 7.51 -0.37 3.47
C VAL A 33 8.78 -0.55 2.65
N LEU A 34 9.11 -1.81 2.36
CA LEU A 34 10.32 -2.17 1.62
C LEU A 34 10.04 -2.29 0.12
N LEU A 35 8.83 -2.67 -0.23
CA LEU A 35 8.40 -2.88 -1.61
C LEU A 35 6.92 -2.54 -1.73
N ALA A 36 6.55 -1.86 -2.80
CA ALA A 36 5.15 -1.68 -3.19
C ALA A 36 5.09 -1.67 -4.71
N GLN A 37 4.46 -2.69 -5.28
CA GLN A 37 4.36 -2.82 -6.74
C GLN A 37 2.96 -3.26 -7.13
N ALA A 38 2.58 -2.94 -8.36
CA ALA A 38 1.30 -3.34 -8.92
C ALA A 38 1.51 -3.86 -10.33
N ALA A 39 0.86 -4.98 -10.63
CA ALA A 39 0.91 -5.61 -11.95
C ALA A 39 -0.47 -5.52 -12.59
N ASN A 40 -0.50 -5.18 -13.87
CA ASN A 40 -1.71 -5.23 -14.68
C ASN A 40 -1.73 -6.57 -15.41
N ILE A 41 -2.58 -7.48 -14.97
CA ILE A 41 -2.70 -8.82 -15.58
C ILE A 41 -3.76 -8.87 -16.67
N GLY A 42 -4.41 -7.75 -16.94
CA GLY A 42 -5.42 -7.66 -18.00
C GLY A 42 -4.82 -7.39 -19.37
N ASN A 43 -5.67 -7.13 -20.34
CA ASN A 43 -5.27 -6.88 -21.71
C ASN A 43 -5.50 -5.44 -22.19
N THR A 44 -5.82 -4.55 -21.27
CA THR A 44 -5.95 -3.11 -21.54
C THR A 44 -5.23 -2.33 -20.46
N THR A 45 -4.83 -1.08 -20.78
CA THR A 45 -4.20 -0.19 -19.81
C THR A 45 -5.19 0.15 -18.69
N GLN A 46 -4.72 0.05 -17.43
CA GLN A 46 -5.49 0.44 -16.25
C GLN A 46 -4.67 1.42 -15.42
N THR A 47 -5.34 2.18 -14.58
CA THR A 47 -4.67 3.13 -13.67
C THR A 47 -4.73 2.63 -12.24
N VAL A 48 -3.73 3.03 -11.43
CA VAL A 48 -3.66 2.69 -10.01
C VAL A 48 -3.35 3.95 -9.21
N SER A 49 -3.94 4.03 -8.02
CA SER A 49 -3.65 5.09 -7.05
C SER A 49 -3.24 4.46 -5.72
N PHE A 50 -2.20 5.01 -5.11
CA PHE A 50 -1.61 4.50 -3.87
C PHE A 50 -1.31 5.68 -2.97
N SER A 51 -1.82 5.62 -1.73
CA SER A 51 -1.80 6.78 -0.83
C SER A 51 -1.43 6.37 0.59
N HIS A 52 -0.91 7.32 1.34
CA HIS A 52 -0.70 7.23 2.79
C HIS A 52 -1.82 7.99 3.48
N GLN A 53 -2.39 7.42 4.52
CA GLN A 53 -3.43 8.05 5.31
C GLN A 53 -3.06 8.05 6.79
N ARG A 54 -3.23 9.19 7.43
CA ARG A 54 -2.99 9.36 8.86
C ARG A 54 -4.10 10.17 9.47
N SER A 55 -4.50 9.80 10.69
CA SER A 55 -5.47 10.60 11.45
C SER A 55 -4.73 11.70 12.20
N VAL A 56 -5.10 12.96 11.95
CA VAL A 56 -4.55 14.12 12.64
C VAL A 56 -5.69 14.83 13.33
N ALA A 57 -5.66 14.89 14.66
CA ALA A 57 -6.70 15.51 15.48
C ALA A 57 -8.10 14.96 15.15
N GLY A 58 -8.20 13.65 14.93
CA GLY A 58 -9.45 12.97 14.60
C GLY A 58 -9.90 13.08 13.16
N VAL A 59 -9.10 13.72 12.30
CA VAL A 59 -9.42 13.90 10.88
C VAL A 59 -8.45 13.09 10.03
N ALA A 60 -8.98 12.28 9.11
CA ALA A 60 -8.16 11.52 8.18
C ALA A 60 -7.51 12.45 7.16
N VAL A 61 -6.18 12.38 7.07
CA VAL A 61 -5.39 13.14 6.10
C VAL A 61 -4.76 12.14 5.14
N THR A 62 -5.13 12.25 3.86
CA THR A 62 -4.65 11.36 2.81
C THR A 62 -3.62 12.09 1.97
N THR A 63 -2.45 11.46 1.79
CA THR A 63 -1.40 11.97 0.92
C THR A 63 -1.20 10.99 -0.23
N GLU A 64 -1.49 11.40 -1.45
CA GLU A 64 -1.29 10.58 -2.62
C GLU A 64 0.21 10.40 -2.87
N ILE A 65 0.66 9.15 -2.93
CA ILE A 65 2.01 8.80 -3.36
C ILE A 65 2.01 8.70 -4.88
N ILE A 66 0.98 8.03 -5.41
CA ILE A 66 0.73 7.89 -6.83
C ILE A 66 -0.76 8.08 -7.05
N LYS A 67 -1.12 8.88 -8.06
CA LYS A 67 -2.52 9.07 -8.43
C LYS A 67 -2.70 8.79 -9.91
N ASP A 68 -3.59 7.84 -10.22
CA ASP A 68 -3.98 7.48 -11.59
C ASP A 68 -2.76 7.16 -12.48
N LEU A 69 -1.80 6.41 -11.93
CA LEU A 69 -0.65 5.95 -12.71
C LEU A 69 -1.11 4.91 -13.74
N PRO A 70 -0.92 5.17 -15.03
CA PRO A 70 -1.27 4.16 -16.03
C PRO A 70 -0.25 3.02 -16.03
N ILE A 71 -0.77 1.78 -16.03
CA ILE A 71 0.02 0.56 -16.19
C ILE A 71 -0.49 -0.14 -17.43
N GLU A 72 0.38 -0.32 -18.40
CA GLU A 72 0.02 -1.00 -19.64
C GLU A 72 -0.29 -2.48 -19.39
N ALA A 73 -1.03 -3.09 -20.31
CA ALA A 73 -1.35 -4.50 -20.23
C ALA A 73 -0.10 -5.34 -20.04
N SER A 74 -0.15 -6.30 -19.14
CA SER A 74 0.95 -7.25 -18.87
C SER A 74 2.22 -6.59 -18.32
N ASP A 75 2.12 -5.39 -17.78
CA ASP A 75 3.24 -4.64 -17.21
C ASP A 75 3.13 -4.53 -15.69
N THR A 76 4.23 -4.15 -15.06
CA THR A 76 4.32 -3.97 -13.61
C THR A 76 4.95 -2.61 -13.32
N ALA A 77 4.42 -1.91 -12.33
CA ALA A 77 4.95 -0.63 -11.89
C ALA A 77 5.37 -0.67 -10.44
N ASN A 78 6.48 -0.02 -10.11
CA ASN A 78 6.88 0.23 -8.74
C ASN A 78 6.14 1.47 -8.26
N LEU A 79 5.34 1.33 -7.20
CA LEU A 79 4.51 2.41 -6.68
C LEU A 79 5.24 3.29 -5.66
N LEU A 80 6.41 2.86 -5.20
CA LEU A 80 7.14 3.56 -4.15
C LEU A 80 8.63 3.52 -4.49
N PRO A 81 9.21 4.64 -4.91
CA PRO A 81 10.61 4.65 -5.38
C PRO A 81 11.64 4.49 -4.28
N GLY A 82 11.23 4.55 -3.02
CA GLY A 82 12.11 4.37 -1.87
C GLY A 82 11.39 3.65 -0.76
N LYS A 83 11.92 3.76 0.46
CA LYS A 83 11.27 3.21 1.65
C LYS A 83 10.36 4.25 2.27
N LEU A 84 9.25 3.79 2.83
CA LEU A 84 8.30 4.64 3.53
C LEU A 84 8.14 4.15 4.96
N VAL A 85 8.28 5.05 5.91
CA VAL A 85 8.09 4.74 7.32
C VAL A 85 6.63 5.01 7.69
N LEU A 86 5.97 4.02 8.26
CA LEU A 86 4.61 4.12 8.76
C LEU A 86 4.64 4.18 10.28
N GLU A 87 4.13 5.26 10.85
CA GLU A 87 3.94 5.34 12.29
C GLU A 87 2.70 4.56 12.69
N THR A 88 2.57 4.25 13.97
CA THR A 88 1.42 3.50 14.51
C THR A 88 0.10 4.07 13.97
N ASN A 89 -0.77 3.20 13.49
CA ASN A 89 -2.08 3.50 12.93
C ASN A 89 -2.06 4.18 11.54
N ASP A 90 -0.92 4.41 10.95
CA ASP A 90 -0.88 4.86 9.55
C ASP A 90 -1.40 3.78 8.64
N ILE A 91 -2.09 4.18 7.58
CA ILE A 91 -2.79 3.28 6.66
C ILE A 91 -2.26 3.47 5.24
N LEU A 92 -2.03 2.36 4.54
CA LEU A 92 -1.80 2.38 3.10
C LEU A 92 -3.14 2.18 2.40
N VAL A 93 -3.44 3.03 1.42
CA VAL A 93 -4.72 3.04 0.70
C VAL A 93 -4.47 2.77 -0.77
N LEU A 94 -5.29 1.92 -1.37
CA LEU A 94 -5.12 1.47 -2.75
C LEU A 94 -6.44 1.53 -3.51
N SER A 95 -6.40 1.93 -4.77
CA SER A 95 -7.52 1.84 -5.69
C SER A 95 -7.02 1.73 -7.13
N ALA A 96 -7.91 1.30 -8.02
CA ALA A 96 -7.58 1.15 -9.44
C ALA A 96 -8.80 1.46 -10.30
N SER A 97 -8.59 1.62 -11.60
CA SER A 97 -9.67 1.87 -12.56
C SER A 97 -10.48 0.62 -12.91
N ASN A 98 -10.00 -0.56 -12.50
CA ASN A 98 -10.64 -1.84 -12.79
C ASN A 98 -10.56 -2.72 -11.55
N ALA A 99 -11.63 -3.45 -11.23
CA ALA A 99 -11.75 -4.20 -9.98
C ALA A 99 -11.01 -5.54 -9.95
N THR A 100 -10.47 -5.99 -11.08
CA THR A 100 -9.90 -7.36 -11.19
C THR A 100 -8.49 -7.43 -11.74
N ASP A 101 -8.03 -6.41 -12.49
CA ASP A 101 -6.83 -6.51 -13.32
C ASP A 101 -5.56 -6.03 -12.61
N ILE A 102 -5.67 -5.19 -11.59
CA ILE A 102 -4.50 -4.65 -10.90
C ILE A 102 -4.26 -5.43 -9.62
N LYS A 103 -3.12 -6.11 -9.56
CA LYS A 103 -2.71 -6.90 -8.40
C LYS A 103 -1.52 -6.24 -7.72
N PHE A 104 -1.69 -5.95 -6.44
CA PHE A 104 -0.70 -5.29 -5.61
C PHE A 104 0.06 -6.33 -4.79
N LEU A 105 1.35 -6.11 -4.63
CA LEU A 105 2.18 -6.86 -3.70
C LEU A 105 3.09 -5.89 -2.95
N GLY A 106 3.04 -5.95 -1.63
CA GLY A 106 3.90 -5.15 -0.77
C GLY A 106 4.67 -6.00 0.22
N SER A 107 5.81 -5.49 0.64
CA SER A 107 6.60 -6.10 1.73
C SER A 107 6.85 -5.03 2.79
N ILE A 108 6.57 -5.36 4.04
CA ILE A 108 6.65 -4.41 5.14
C ILE A 108 7.41 -5.07 6.29
N LEU A 109 8.38 -4.33 6.84
CA LEU A 109 9.06 -4.70 8.08
C LEU A 109 8.40 -3.95 9.23
N GLU A 110 7.89 -4.67 10.20
CA GLU A 110 7.36 -4.10 11.44
C GLU A 110 8.41 -4.22 12.52
N THR A 111 8.78 -3.10 13.12
CA THR A 111 9.76 -3.09 14.21
C THR A 111 9.09 -2.56 15.48
N LEU A 112 9.39 -3.21 16.60
CA LEU A 112 8.82 -2.85 17.89
C LEU A 112 9.34 -1.49 18.35
N ASN A 113 8.41 -0.64 18.75
CA ASN A 113 8.75 0.70 19.27
C ASN A 113 9.40 0.61 20.66
#